data_ad1def00d2e0bd47567444c27f444ac5
#
_entry.id   ad1def00d2e0bd47567444c27f444ac5
#
_cell.length_a   1.000
_cell.length_b   1.000
_cell.length_c   1.000
_cell.angle_alpha   90.00
_cell.angle_beta   90.00
_cell.angle_gamma   90.00
#
_symmetry.space_group_name_H-M   'P 1'
#
loop_
_entity.id
_entity.type
_entity.pdbx_description
1 polymer ?
#
loop_
_entity_poly.entity_id
_entity_poly.type
_entity_poly.pdbx_seq_one_letter_code
_entity_poly.pdbx_strand_id
1 'polypeptide(L)'
;MNQQAERSSNIISDFIESYFERRMARILLLGMISGFPWVLIASSLSLWLKEEGLSRSTIGWAGLIFAVYGFNWLWAPLIDRLRVPVLTDRLGHRKAWILILQALILVCILFWSTIDPVSSLALVIGAGLVIAICSATQDITIDALRIEQIDKDDARGMAAGAAVAVVGWWSGYKLGGMAALFMADYLETAGVANYWQMTFIFLAVLVVLCNCLLYTSPSPRDREKSRMPSSA
;
A
#
# COMPACT_ATOMS: atom_id res chain seq x y z
N MET A 1 -41.34 14.85 19.55
CA MET A 1 -40.06 15.45 19.10
C MET A 1 -38.83 14.83 19.76
N ASN A 2 -38.86 14.47 21.07
CA ASN A 2 -37.68 13.91 21.75
C ASN A 2 -37.20 12.53 21.24
N GLN A 3 -38.11 11.58 20.95
CA GLN A 3 -37.74 10.24 20.51
C GLN A 3 -36.99 10.19 19.14
N GLN A 4 -37.30 11.12 18.23
CA GLN A 4 -36.60 11.21 16.96
C GLN A 4 -35.18 11.80 17.13
N ALA A 5 -35.00 12.75 18.03
CA ALA A 5 -33.70 13.33 18.36
C ALA A 5 -32.79 12.33 19.08
N GLU A 6 -33.31 11.55 20.02
CA GLU A 6 -32.56 10.47 20.70
C GLU A 6 -32.19 9.35 19.73
N ARG A 7 -33.08 8.98 18.82
CA ARG A 7 -32.81 7.95 17.80
C ARG A 7 -31.73 8.42 16.81
N SER A 8 -31.74 9.71 16.45
CA SER A 8 -30.70 10.29 15.59
C SER A 8 -29.35 10.37 16.31
N SER A 9 -29.34 10.75 17.59
CA SER A 9 -28.12 10.79 18.42
C SER A 9 -27.48 9.42 18.57
N ASN A 10 -28.27 8.38 18.84
CA ASN A 10 -27.79 7.00 18.97
C ASN A 10 -27.24 6.47 17.64
N ILE A 11 -27.88 6.79 16.49
CA ILE A 11 -27.39 6.40 15.17
C ILE A 11 -26.03 7.05 14.87
N ILE A 12 -25.85 8.32 15.25
CA ILE A 12 -24.60 9.05 15.04
C ILE A 12 -23.50 8.50 15.95
N SER A 13 -23.81 8.23 17.22
CA SER A 13 -22.82 7.65 18.14
C SER A 13 -22.37 6.25 17.70
N ASP A 14 -23.30 5.37 17.33
CA ASP A 14 -23.02 4.04 16.82
C ASP A 14 -22.20 4.10 15.50
N PHE A 15 -22.49 5.09 14.66
CA PHE A 15 -21.75 5.33 13.43
C PHE A 15 -20.31 5.73 13.71
N ILE A 16 -20.09 6.70 14.61
CA ILE A 16 -18.75 7.15 15.01
C ILE A 16 -17.98 6.02 15.69
N GLU A 17 -18.62 5.27 16.58
CA GLU A 17 -17.99 4.16 17.30
C GLU A 17 -17.48 3.06 16.33
N SER A 18 -18.20 2.81 15.24
CA SER A 18 -17.78 1.88 14.18
C SER A 18 -16.45 2.25 13.54
N TYR A 19 -16.09 3.54 13.44
CA TYR A 19 -14.82 3.99 12.86
C TYR A 19 -13.63 3.86 13.82
N PHE A 20 -13.85 3.84 15.14
CA PHE A 20 -12.80 3.74 16.15
C PHE A 20 -12.46 2.29 16.56
N GLU A 21 -13.06 1.31 15.92
CA GLU A 21 -12.72 -0.09 16.15
C GLU A 21 -11.27 -0.41 15.71
N ARG A 22 -10.60 -1.30 16.45
CA ARG A 22 -9.25 -1.79 16.09
C ARG A 22 -9.18 -2.40 14.70
N ARG A 23 -10.28 -2.92 14.20
CA ARG A 23 -10.44 -3.47 12.84
C ARG A 23 -10.27 -2.34 11.80
N MET A 24 -10.85 -1.17 12.03
CA MET A 24 -10.74 -0.02 11.13
C MET A 24 -9.32 0.55 11.11
N ALA A 25 -8.63 0.61 12.25
CA ALA A 25 -7.22 1.01 12.28
C ALA A 25 -6.33 0.10 11.41
N ARG A 26 -6.60 -1.21 11.38
CA ARG A 26 -5.88 -2.13 10.48
C ARG A 26 -6.21 -1.89 9.02
N ILE A 27 -7.48 -1.65 8.70
CA ILE A 27 -7.92 -1.33 7.33
C ILE A 27 -7.27 -0.02 6.88
N LEU A 28 -7.18 0.99 7.76
CA LEU A 28 -6.45 2.22 7.48
C LEU A 28 -4.98 1.96 7.13
N LEU A 29 -4.28 1.18 7.95
CA LEU A 29 -2.87 0.81 7.71
C LEU A 29 -2.69 0.02 6.42
N LEU A 30 -3.58 -0.91 6.12
CA LEU A 30 -3.58 -1.65 4.85
C LEU A 30 -3.78 -0.70 3.66
N GLY A 31 -4.69 0.25 3.78
CA GLY A 31 -4.87 1.31 2.78
C GLY A 31 -3.61 2.15 2.60
N MET A 32 -2.96 2.58 3.69
CA MET A 32 -1.71 3.36 3.61
C MET A 32 -0.60 2.60 2.87
N ILE A 33 -0.44 1.31 3.15
CA ILE A 33 0.53 0.44 2.48
C ILE A 33 0.19 0.29 0.99
N SER A 34 -1.08 0.23 0.64
CA SER A 34 -1.56 0.15 -0.75
C SER A 34 -1.29 1.45 -1.52
N GLY A 35 -1.49 2.62 -0.88
CA GLY A 35 -1.26 3.92 -1.51
C GLY A 35 0.21 4.31 -1.68
N PHE A 36 1.12 3.74 -0.86
CA PHE A 36 2.52 4.14 -0.85
C PHE A 36 3.26 3.88 -2.18
N PRO A 37 3.12 2.72 -2.88
CA PRO A 37 3.83 2.49 -4.13
C PRO A 37 3.49 3.50 -5.25
N TRP A 38 2.32 4.13 -5.18
CA TRP A 38 1.94 5.20 -6.10
C TRP A 38 2.85 6.42 -6.00
N VAL A 39 3.41 6.70 -4.81
CA VAL A 39 4.43 7.77 -4.64
C VAL A 39 5.60 7.53 -5.58
N LEU A 40 6.05 6.29 -5.66
CA LEU A 40 7.22 5.91 -6.45
C LEU A 40 7.00 6.15 -7.94
N ILE A 41 5.91 5.61 -8.48
CA ILE A 41 5.65 5.59 -9.93
C ILE A 41 4.95 6.86 -10.44
N ALA A 42 4.10 7.52 -9.64
CA ALA A 42 3.35 8.70 -10.06
C ALA A 42 4.12 10.00 -9.89
N SER A 43 4.74 10.21 -8.73
CA SER A 43 5.41 11.47 -8.40
C SER A 43 6.92 11.39 -8.44
N SER A 44 7.53 10.46 -7.70
CA SER A 44 8.99 10.41 -7.56
C SER A 44 9.68 10.06 -8.87
N LEU A 45 9.19 9.06 -9.61
CA LEU A 45 9.77 8.70 -10.92
C LEU A 45 9.71 9.87 -11.90
N SER A 46 8.54 10.50 -12.03
CA SER A 46 8.37 11.60 -12.99
C SER A 46 9.24 12.81 -12.66
N LEU A 47 9.37 13.12 -11.36
CA LEU A 47 10.19 14.24 -10.90
C LEU A 47 11.69 13.93 -11.08
N TRP A 48 12.12 12.74 -10.66
CA TRP A 48 13.49 12.28 -10.85
C TRP A 48 13.92 12.36 -12.32
N LEU A 49 13.13 11.80 -13.25
CA LEU A 49 13.43 11.85 -14.68
C LEU A 49 13.47 13.29 -15.22
N LYS A 50 12.61 14.17 -14.69
CA LYS A 50 12.59 15.59 -15.08
C LYS A 50 13.86 16.31 -14.61
N GLU A 51 14.30 16.11 -13.39
CA GLU A 51 15.48 16.76 -12.81
C GLU A 51 16.79 16.29 -13.45
N GLU A 52 16.80 15.03 -13.90
CA GLU A 52 17.90 14.49 -14.73
C GLU A 52 17.86 14.96 -16.20
N GLY A 53 16.96 15.88 -16.53
CA GLY A 53 16.91 16.54 -17.83
C GLY A 53 16.23 15.75 -18.96
N LEU A 54 15.52 14.68 -18.67
CA LEU A 54 14.80 13.93 -19.69
C LEU A 54 13.63 14.71 -20.26
N SER A 55 13.32 14.47 -21.56
CA SER A 55 12.26 15.18 -22.25
C SER A 55 10.87 14.87 -21.68
N ARG A 56 9.95 15.84 -21.76
CA ARG A 56 8.55 15.65 -21.36
C ARG A 56 7.88 14.48 -22.10
N SER A 57 8.25 14.28 -23.36
CA SER A 57 7.76 13.15 -24.16
C SER A 57 8.22 11.82 -23.55
N THR A 58 9.48 11.69 -23.18
CA THR A 58 10.05 10.51 -22.54
C THR A 58 9.35 10.19 -21.22
N ILE A 59 9.12 11.21 -20.39
CA ILE A 59 8.40 11.09 -19.12
C ILE A 59 6.94 10.66 -19.36
N GLY A 60 6.30 11.22 -20.39
CA GLY A 60 4.94 10.83 -20.79
C GLY A 60 4.85 9.37 -21.19
N TRP A 61 5.81 8.86 -21.98
CA TRP A 61 5.88 7.44 -22.33
C TRP A 61 6.14 6.56 -21.11
N ALA A 62 7.01 6.97 -20.18
CA ALA A 62 7.20 6.28 -18.92
C ALA A 62 5.90 6.15 -18.11
N GLY A 63 4.98 7.11 -18.24
CA GLY A 63 3.66 7.09 -17.60
C GLY A 63 2.73 5.96 -18.10
N LEU A 64 3.03 5.29 -19.23
CA LEU A 64 2.25 4.13 -19.69
C LEU A 64 2.28 2.94 -18.70
N ILE A 65 3.21 2.91 -17.75
CA ILE A 65 3.20 1.91 -16.66
C ILE A 65 1.87 1.90 -15.89
N PHE A 66 1.15 3.04 -15.84
CA PHE A 66 -0.18 3.11 -15.20
C PHE A 66 -1.27 2.33 -15.93
N ALA A 67 -1.08 1.97 -17.21
CA ALA A 67 -2.04 1.14 -17.94
C ALA A 67 -2.29 -0.22 -17.25
N VAL A 68 -1.30 -0.71 -16.50
CA VAL A 68 -1.39 -1.96 -15.71
C VAL A 68 -2.60 -1.97 -14.79
N TYR A 69 -2.94 -0.83 -14.18
CA TYR A 69 -4.09 -0.73 -13.26
C TYR A 69 -5.44 -0.91 -13.95
N GLY A 70 -5.52 -0.60 -15.25
CA GLY A 70 -6.74 -0.85 -16.05
C GLY A 70 -6.96 -2.33 -16.37
N PHE A 71 -5.92 -3.15 -16.29
CA PHE A 71 -5.95 -4.56 -16.67
C PHE A 71 -5.78 -5.53 -15.48
N ASN A 72 -5.62 -5.03 -14.27
CA ASN A 72 -5.32 -5.85 -13.09
C ASN A 72 -6.40 -6.91 -12.78
N TRP A 73 -7.64 -6.68 -13.16
CA TRP A 73 -8.74 -7.63 -13.04
C TRP A 73 -8.53 -8.93 -13.83
N LEU A 74 -7.71 -8.92 -14.88
CA LEU A 74 -7.42 -10.11 -15.70
C LEU A 74 -6.70 -11.20 -14.93
N TRP A 75 -5.80 -10.83 -14.03
CA TRP A 75 -5.03 -11.81 -13.23
C TRP A 75 -5.51 -11.94 -11.78
N ALA A 76 -6.52 -11.18 -11.37
CA ALA A 76 -7.11 -11.33 -10.04
C ALA A 76 -7.53 -12.77 -9.71
N PRO A 77 -8.25 -13.52 -10.61
CA PRO A 77 -8.59 -14.91 -10.34
C PRO A 77 -7.40 -15.86 -10.21
N LEU A 78 -6.27 -15.50 -10.84
CA LEU A 78 -5.03 -16.27 -10.73
C LEU A 78 -4.42 -16.11 -9.34
N ILE A 79 -4.35 -14.89 -8.84
CA ILE A 79 -3.85 -14.59 -7.48
C ILE A 79 -4.70 -15.28 -6.42
N ASP A 80 -6.02 -15.36 -6.62
CA ASP A 80 -6.93 -16.05 -5.69
C ASP A 80 -6.68 -17.56 -5.59
N ARG A 81 -6.20 -18.17 -6.66
CA ARG A 81 -5.96 -19.62 -6.75
C ARG A 81 -4.53 -20.03 -6.40
N LEU A 82 -3.55 -19.19 -6.71
CA LEU A 82 -2.14 -19.51 -6.51
C LEU A 82 -1.74 -19.35 -5.04
N ARG A 83 -1.34 -20.45 -4.43
CA ARG A 83 -0.78 -20.45 -3.07
C ARG A 83 0.72 -20.19 -3.12
N VAL A 84 1.18 -19.32 -2.25
CA VAL A 84 2.62 -19.11 -2.04
C VAL A 84 3.15 -20.22 -1.14
N PRO A 85 4.05 -21.10 -1.63
CA PRO A 85 4.58 -22.19 -0.82
C PRO A 85 5.17 -21.68 0.51
N VAL A 86 4.99 -22.44 1.59
CA VAL A 86 5.49 -22.13 2.94
C VAL A 86 4.87 -20.90 3.59
N LEU A 87 4.79 -19.75 2.88
CA LEU A 87 4.26 -18.50 3.42
C LEU A 87 2.75 -18.57 3.65
N THR A 88 2.00 -19.16 2.73
CA THR A 88 0.54 -19.29 2.85
C THR A 88 0.15 -20.09 4.08
N ASP A 89 0.91 -21.14 4.42
CA ASP A 89 0.60 -21.99 5.58
C ASP A 89 0.89 -21.27 6.91
N ARG A 90 1.88 -20.37 6.92
CA ARG A 90 2.28 -19.61 8.12
C ARG A 90 1.49 -18.33 8.34
N LEU A 91 1.27 -17.55 7.28
CA LEU A 91 0.70 -16.20 7.36
C LEU A 91 -0.74 -16.12 6.88
N GLY A 92 -1.21 -17.15 6.15
CA GLY A 92 -2.47 -17.10 5.39
C GLY A 92 -2.27 -16.55 3.98
N HIS A 93 -3.21 -16.88 3.08
CA HIS A 93 -3.07 -16.67 1.65
C HIS A 93 -2.85 -15.18 1.28
N ARG A 94 -3.71 -14.27 1.74
CA ARG A 94 -3.64 -12.84 1.39
C ARG A 94 -2.39 -12.16 1.94
N LYS A 95 -2.04 -12.41 3.21
CA LYS A 95 -0.85 -11.84 3.82
C LYS A 95 0.45 -12.32 3.17
N ALA A 96 0.49 -13.58 2.75
CA ALA A 96 1.64 -14.14 2.04
C ALA A 96 1.87 -13.41 0.70
N TRP A 97 0.82 -13.14 -0.07
CA TRP A 97 0.90 -12.36 -1.30
C TRP A 97 1.36 -10.93 -1.05
N ILE A 98 0.75 -10.22 -0.09
CA ILE A 98 1.14 -8.85 0.26
C ILE A 98 2.63 -8.79 0.60
N LEU A 99 3.13 -9.74 1.39
CA LEU A 99 4.55 -9.77 1.78
C LEU A 99 5.50 -9.93 0.58
N ILE A 100 5.20 -10.84 -0.36
CA ILE A 100 6.02 -11.04 -1.55
C ILE A 100 5.99 -9.81 -2.46
N LEU A 101 4.80 -9.25 -2.69
CA LEU A 101 4.65 -8.06 -3.53
C LEU A 101 5.41 -6.87 -2.95
N GLN A 102 5.36 -6.67 -1.64
CA GLN A 102 6.14 -5.65 -0.94
C GLN A 102 7.66 -5.91 -1.02
N ALA A 103 8.08 -7.17 -0.91
CA ALA A 103 9.50 -7.52 -1.07
C ALA A 103 10.00 -7.22 -2.49
N LEU A 104 9.19 -7.51 -3.52
CA LEU A 104 9.53 -7.18 -4.91
C LEU A 104 9.58 -5.66 -5.14
N ILE A 105 8.63 -4.90 -4.59
CA ILE A 105 8.65 -3.43 -4.64
C ILE A 105 9.92 -2.91 -3.97
N LEU A 106 10.27 -3.43 -2.78
CA LEU A 106 11.48 -3.05 -2.06
C LEU A 106 12.76 -3.31 -2.90
N VAL A 107 12.86 -4.46 -3.54
CA VAL A 107 13.98 -4.79 -4.44
C VAL A 107 14.06 -3.79 -5.59
N CYS A 108 12.93 -3.42 -6.20
CA CYS A 108 12.91 -2.44 -7.29
C CYS A 108 13.31 -1.03 -6.82
N ILE A 109 12.90 -0.61 -5.61
CA ILE A 109 13.32 0.67 -5.04
C ILE A 109 14.83 0.69 -4.79
N LEU A 110 15.36 -0.38 -4.19
CA LEU A 110 16.81 -0.51 -3.96
C LEU A 110 17.57 -0.58 -5.28
N PHE A 111 17.01 -1.18 -6.31
CA PHE A 111 17.60 -1.17 -7.65
C PHE A 111 17.65 0.27 -8.22
N TRP A 112 16.59 1.08 -8.07
CA TRP A 112 16.59 2.49 -8.46
C TRP A 112 17.67 3.30 -7.72
N SER A 113 18.01 2.95 -6.49
CA SER A 113 19.06 3.63 -5.75
C SER A 113 20.49 3.38 -6.28
N THR A 114 20.66 2.42 -7.19
CA THR A 114 21.97 2.02 -7.72
C THR A 114 22.21 2.41 -9.17
N ILE A 115 21.20 2.93 -9.89
CA ILE A 115 21.28 3.18 -11.32
C ILE A 115 21.11 4.67 -11.65
N ASP A 116 21.70 5.07 -12.77
CA ASP A 116 21.53 6.38 -13.38
C ASP A 116 20.42 6.32 -14.45
N PRO A 117 19.38 7.17 -14.39
CA PRO A 117 18.23 7.10 -15.29
C PRO A 117 18.57 7.58 -16.71
N VAL A 118 19.60 8.40 -16.88
CA VAL A 118 19.98 8.90 -18.19
C VAL A 118 20.63 7.80 -19.04
N SER A 119 21.54 7.05 -18.43
CA SER A 119 22.22 5.94 -19.11
C SER A 119 21.41 4.64 -19.18
N SER A 120 20.49 4.45 -18.27
CA SER A 120 19.78 3.16 -18.07
C SER A 120 18.27 3.32 -18.02
N LEU A 121 17.71 4.23 -18.83
CA LEU A 121 16.28 4.57 -18.81
C LEU A 121 15.34 3.35 -18.94
N ALA A 122 15.68 2.40 -19.83
CA ALA A 122 14.88 1.20 -20.03
C ALA A 122 14.79 0.33 -18.77
N LEU A 123 15.88 0.26 -17.98
CA LEU A 123 15.90 -0.48 -16.70
C LEU A 123 15.10 0.26 -15.62
N VAL A 124 15.17 1.59 -15.60
CA VAL A 124 14.37 2.41 -14.67
C VAL A 124 12.88 2.23 -14.94
N ILE A 125 12.46 2.33 -16.21
CA ILE A 125 11.06 2.12 -16.61
C ILE A 125 10.63 0.67 -16.37
N GLY A 126 11.50 -0.31 -16.67
CA GLY A 126 11.24 -1.72 -16.41
C GLY A 126 10.98 -2.02 -14.93
N ALA A 127 11.82 -1.48 -14.04
CA ALA A 127 11.61 -1.60 -12.59
C ALA A 127 10.33 -0.88 -12.15
N GLY A 128 10.02 0.30 -12.70
CA GLY A 128 8.76 1.01 -12.49
C GLY A 128 7.54 0.19 -12.90
N LEU A 129 7.62 -0.51 -14.02
CA LEU A 129 6.57 -1.42 -14.48
C LEU A 129 6.37 -2.59 -13.50
N VAL A 130 7.46 -3.18 -12.99
CA VAL A 130 7.38 -4.22 -11.95
C VAL A 130 6.71 -3.68 -10.69
N ILE A 131 7.09 -2.47 -10.24
CA ILE A 131 6.43 -1.81 -9.10
C ILE A 131 4.94 -1.64 -9.37
N ALA A 132 4.54 -1.18 -10.57
CA ALA A 132 3.14 -0.98 -10.94
C ALA A 132 2.35 -2.30 -10.93
N ILE A 133 2.91 -3.39 -11.48
CA ILE A 133 2.28 -4.72 -11.47
C ILE A 133 2.12 -5.21 -10.03
N CYS A 134 3.17 -5.11 -9.22
CA CYS A 134 3.13 -5.52 -7.82
C CYS A 134 2.12 -4.70 -7.02
N SER A 135 2.08 -3.37 -7.21
CA SER A 135 1.15 -2.48 -6.54
C SER A 135 -0.30 -2.75 -6.94
N ALA A 136 -0.59 -2.86 -8.24
CA ALA A 136 -1.93 -3.18 -8.73
C ALA A 136 -2.43 -4.55 -8.25
N THR A 137 -1.54 -5.53 -8.13
CA THR A 137 -1.85 -6.85 -7.55
C THR A 137 -2.07 -6.77 -6.04
N GLN A 138 -1.29 -5.94 -5.37
CA GLN A 138 -1.42 -5.70 -3.94
C GLN A 138 -2.75 -5.05 -3.60
N ASP A 139 -3.20 -4.07 -4.37
CA ASP A 139 -4.49 -3.40 -4.18
C ASP A 139 -5.65 -4.41 -4.18
N ILE A 140 -5.69 -5.32 -5.16
CA ILE A 140 -6.69 -6.41 -5.22
C ILE A 140 -6.61 -7.30 -3.97
N THR A 141 -5.38 -7.66 -3.58
CA THR A 141 -5.16 -8.57 -2.45
C THR A 141 -5.56 -7.93 -1.11
N ILE A 142 -5.29 -6.65 -0.94
CA ILE A 142 -5.67 -5.86 0.25
C ILE A 142 -7.18 -5.67 0.31
N ASP A 143 -7.83 -5.39 -0.81
CA ASP A 143 -9.29 -5.27 -0.88
C ASP A 143 -9.98 -6.59 -0.50
N ALA A 144 -9.49 -7.71 -1.02
CA ALA A 144 -9.99 -9.02 -0.63
C ALA A 144 -9.76 -9.31 0.87
N LEU A 145 -8.57 -8.98 1.40
CA LEU A 145 -8.28 -9.15 2.83
C LEU A 145 -9.18 -8.26 3.71
N ARG A 146 -9.49 -7.04 3.28
CA ARG A 146 -10.40 -6.13 3.97
C ARG A 146 -11.81 -6.72 4.05
N ILE A 147 -12.32 -7.24 2.94
CA ILE A 147 -13.65 -7.87 2.88
C ILE A 147 -13.73 -9.10 3.80
N GLU A 148 -12.68 -9.92 3.83
CA GLU A 148 -12.60 -11.10 4.70
C GLU A 148 -12.56 -10.77 6.21
N GLN A 149 -12.23 -9.51 6.58
CA GLN A 149 -12.17 -9.07 7.98
C GLN A 149 -13.50 -8.55 8.53
N ILE A 150 -14.50 -8.39 7.69
CA ILE A 150 -15.81 -7.83 8.04
C ILE A 150 -16.87 -8.90 7.83
N ASP A 151 -17.79 -9.02 8.78
CA ASP A 151 -18.88 -9.99 8.64
C ASP A 151 -19.78 -9.64 7.45
N LYS A 152 -20.20 -10.66 6.70
CA LYS A 152 -20.97 -10.47 5.45
C LYS A 152 -22.31 -9.77 5.68
N ASP A 153 -22.88 -9.93 6.87
CA ASP A 153 -24.16 -9.34 7.27
C ASP A 153 -24.00 -7.93 7.87
N ASP A 154 -22.76 -7.48 8.10
CA ASP A 154 -22.44 -6.14 8.62
C ASP A 154 -22.29 -5.14 7.47
N ALA A 155 -23.42 -4.73 6.86
CA ALA A 155 -23.42 -3.75 5.78
C ALA A 155 -22.84 -2.39 6.18
N ARG A 156 -22.98 -1.98 7.45
CA ARG A 156 -22.41 -0.72 7.98
C ARG A 156 -20.89 -0.83 8.10
N GLY A 157 -20.40 -1.92 8.68
CA GLY A 157 -18.96 -2.19 8.75
C GLY A 157 -18.31 -2.30 7.37
N MET A 158 -18.99 -2.89 6.39
CA MET A 158 -18.51 -2.95 5.00
C MET A 158 -18.37 -1.56 4.38
N ALA A 159 -19.36 -0.67 4.56
CA ALA A 159 -19.32 0.71 4.07
C ALA A 159 -18.23 1.53 4.78
N ALA A 160 -18.16 1.45 6.12
CA ALA A 160 -17.12 2.13 6.91
C ALA A 160 -15.72 1.64 6.54
N GLY A 161 -15.53 0.33 6.40
CA GLY A 161 -14.26 -0.26 5.99
C GLY A 161 -13.81 0.19 4.60
N ALA A 162 -14.75 0.35 3.65
CA ALA A 162 -14.44 0.89 2.32
C ALA A 162 -13.97 2.35 2.40
N ALA A 163 -14.68 3.19 3.15
CA ALA A 163 -14.30 4.59 3.35
C ALA A 163 -12.93 4.74 4.02
N VAL A 164 -12.69 3.97 5.11
CA VAL A 164 -11.42 3.97 5.84
C VAL A 164 -10.25 3.49 4.96
N ALA A 165 -10.47 2.48 4.11
CA ALA A 165 -9.45 2.01 3.17
C ALA A 165 -9.05 3.11 2.17
N VAL A 166 -10.02 3.86 1.64
CA VAL A 166 -9.76 5.01 0.74
C VAL A 166 -9.00 6.12 1.45
N VAL A 167 -9.41 6.48 2.68
CA VAL A 167 -8.69 7.46 3.51
C VAL A 167 -7.25 6.99 3.76
N GLY A 168 -7.07 5.72 4.08
CA GLY A 168 -5.76 5.11 4.24
C GLY A 168 -4.90 5.24 2.97
N TRP A 169 -5.44 4.86 1.82
CA TRP A 169 -4.76 4.93 0.53
C TRP A 169 -4.28 6.35 0.23
N TRP A 170 -5.17 7.34 0.33
CA TRP A 170 -4.81 8.75 0.13
C TRP A 170 -3.79 9.25 1.16
N SER A 171 -3.89 8.80 2.41
CA SER A 171 -2.92 9.15 3.46
C SER A 171 -1.54 8.59 3.14
N GLY A 172 -1.46 7.32 2.75
CA GLY A 172 -0.20 6.68 2.35
C GLY A 172 0.45 7.36 1.16
N TYR A 173 -0.33 7.66 0.12
CA TYR A 173 0.13 8.39 -1.05
C TYR A 173 0.63 9.81 -0.70
N LYS A 174 -0.16 10.59 0.04
CA LYS A 174 0.19 11.98 0.37
C LYS A 174 1.36 12.10 1.34
N LEU A 175 1.31 11.34 2.44
CA LEU A 175 2.40 11.36 3.43
C LEU A 175 3.71 10.80 2.86
N GLY A 176 3.63 9.71 2.09
CA GLY A 176 4.78 9.17 1.39
C GLY A 176 5.36 10.14 0.36
N GLY A 177 4.49 10.82 -0.42
CA GLY A 177 4.90 11.84 -1.38
C GLY A 177 5.57 13.04 -0.71
N MET A 178 4.99 13.54 0.37
CA MET A 178 5.62 14.61 1.17
C MET A 178 6.99 14.18 1.70
N ALA A 179 7.07 12.98 2.28
CA ALA A 179 8.34 12.44 2.80
C ALA A 179 9.42 12.33 1.70
N ALA A 180 9.03 11.85 0.50
CA ALA A 180 9.92 11.76 -0.65
C ALA A 180 10.45 13.13 -1.09
N LEU A 181 9.55 14.10 -1.25
CA LEU A 181 9.93 15.45 -1.71
C LEU A 181 10.78 16.21 -0.70
N PHE A 182 10.41 16.18 0.59
CA PHE A 182 11.21 16.79 1.65
C PHE A 182 12.59 16.16 1.78
N MET A 183 12.70 14.85 1.62
CA MET A 183 13.98 14.17 1.69
C MET A 183 14.86 14.54 0.47
N ALA A 184 14.29 14.56 -0.73
CA ALA A 184 15.00 14.95 -1.95
C ALA A 184 15.51 16.41 -1.86
N ASP A 185 14.65 17.34 -1.49
CA ASP A 185 14.99 18.76 -1.32
C ASP A 185 16.07 18.97 -0.23
N TYR A 186 15.93 18.29 0.90
CA TYR A 186 16.93 18.35 1.98
C TYR A 186 18.31 17.86 1.52
N LEU A 187 18.37 16.73 0.82
CA LEU A 187 19.62 16.16 0.35
C LEU A 187 20.22 16.97 -0.79
N GLU A 188 19.42 17.52 -1.69
CA GLU A 188 19.84 18.42 -2.75
C GLU A 188 20.46 19.70 -2.15
N THR A 189 19.78 20.34 -1.19
CA THR A 189 20.25 21.53 -0.47
C THR A 189 21.53 21.24 0.31
N ALA A 190 21.68 20.04 0.86
CA ALA A 190 22.90 19.59 1.52
C ALA A 190 24.06 19.29 0.56
N GLY A 191 23.88 19.43 -0.76
CA GLY A 191 24.89 19.19 -1.77
C GLY A 191 25.22 17.74 -2.06
N VAL A 192 24.30 16.83 -1.77
CA VAL A 192 24.47 15.40 -2.06
C VAL A 192 24.24 15.16 -3.54
N ALA A 193 25.27 14.76 -4.27
CA ALA A 193 25.20 14.57 -5.73
C ALA A 193 24.15 13.52 -6.16
N ASN A 194 23.99 12.44 -5.38
CA ASN A 194 23.06 11.34 -5.67
C ASN A 194 21.82 11.41 -4.76
N TYR A 195 21.20 12.57 -4.64
CA TYR A 195 20.11 12.81 -3.69
C TYR A 195 18.86 11.98 -3.96
N TRP A 196 18.52 11.69 -5.24
CA TRP A 196 17.41 10.79 -5.56
C TRP A 196 17.68 9.35 -5.14
N GLN A 197 18.91 8.84 -5.38
CA GLN A 197 19.29 7.50 -4.97
C GLN A 197 19.20 7.35 -3.44
N MET A 198 19.65 8.36 -2.69
CA MET A 198 19.51 8.37 -1.22
C MET A 198 18.04 8.50 -0.79
N THR A 199 17.24 9.26 -1.51
CA THR A 199 15.78 9.35 -1.28
C THR A 199 15.10 8.00 -1.48
N PHE A 200 15.48 7.21 -2.49
CA PHE A 200 14.96 5.87 -2.68
C PHE A 200 15.35 4.92 -1.55
N ILE A 201 16.57 5.00 -1.02
CA ILE A 201 16.97 4.25 0.18
C ILE A 201 16.09 4.63 1.38
N PHE A 202 15.86 5.91 1.61
CA PHE A 202 14.97 6.38 2.66
C PHE A 202 13.54 5.85 2.48
N LEU A 203 12.99 5.89 1.27
CA LEU A 203 11.66 5.33 0.96
C LEU A 203 11.61 3.81 1.18
N ALA A 204 12.70 3.10 0.84
CA ALA A 204 12.83 1.67 1.12
C ALA A 204 12.73 1.37 2.63
N VAL A 205 13.39 2.17 3.46
CA VAL A 205 13.28 2.07 4.94
C VAL A 205 11.84 2.31 5.40
N LEU A 206 11.15 3.31 4.86
CA LEU A 206 9.75 3.57 5.17
C LEU A 206 8.84 2.38 4.81
N VAL A 207 9.05 1.74 3.65
CA VAL A 207 8.33 0.53 3.26
C VAL A 207 8.55 -0.58 4.29
N VAL A 208 9.77 -0.81 4.71
CA VAL A 208 10.08 -1.83 5.74
C VAL A 208 9.38 -1.51 7.05
N LEU A 209 9.41 -0.26 7.53
CA LEU A 209 8.75 0.16 8.76
C LEU A 209 7.23 -0.02 8.68
N CYS A 210 6.60 0.38 7.57
CA CYS A 210 5.17 0.19 7.36
C CYS A 210 4.78 -1.30 7.38
N ASN A 211 5.60 -2.15 6.76
CA ASN A 211 5.38 -3.60 6.78
C ASN A 211 5.53 -4.18 8.19
N CYS A 212 6.54 -3.77 8.95
CA CYS A 212 6.70 -4.20 10.35
C CYS A 212 5.47 -3.88 11.18
N LEU A 213 4.89 -2.68 11.03
CA LEU A 213 3.67 -2.28 11.73
C LEU A 213 2.46 -3.17 11.37
N LEU A 214 2.33 -3.57 10.11
CA LEU A 214 1.27 -4.46 9.66
C LEU A 214 1.38 -5.87 10.28
N TYR A 215 2.60 -6.44 10.31
CA TYR A 215 2.80 -7.81 10.73
C TYR A 215 2.88 -7.98 12.25
N THR A 216 3.20 -6.94 13.01
CA THR A 216 3.14 -6.94 14.47
C THR A 216 1.72 -6.84 15.03
N SER A 217 0.74 -6.47 14.19
CA SER A 217 -0.67 -6.43 14.60
C SER A 217 -1.24 -7.85 14.73
N PRO A 218 -1.79 -8.27 15.91
CA PRO A 218 -2.27 -9.63 16.15
C PRO A 218 -3.39 -10.01 15.17
N SER A 219 -3.27 -11.23 14.60
CA SER A 219 -4.25 -11.77 13.66
C SER A 219 -5.58 -12.11 14.33
N PRO A 220 -6.74 -12.01 13.64
CA PRO A 220 -8.02 -12.52 14.17
C PRO A 220 -7.96 -13.99 14.58
N ARG A 221 -7.20 -14.83 13.86
CA ARG A 221 -6.98 -16.24 14.17
C ARG A 221 -6.28 -16.48 15.51
N ASP A 222 -5.43 -15.56 15.94
CA ASP A 222 -4.73 -15.67 17.22
C ASP A 222 -5.68 -15.48 18.40
N ARG A 223 -6.79 -14.74 18.19
CA ARG A 223 -7.86 -14.56 19.18
C ARG A 223 -8.81 -15.76 19.29
N GLU A 224 -9.10 -16.43 18.17
CA GLU A 224 -9.88 -17.67 18.21
C GLU A 224 -9.14 -18.76 18.98
N LYS A 225 -7.84 -18.92 18.74
CA LYS A 225 -7.00 -19.86 19.49
C LYS A 225 -6.90 -19.54 20.97
N SER A 226 -6.90 -18.26 21.34
CA SER A 226 -6.86 -17.85 22.76
C SER A 226 -8.21 -17.96 23.47
N ARG A 227 -9.31 -18.14 22.73
CA ARG A 227 -10.67 -18.33 23.27
C ARG A 227 -11.11 -19.78 23.33
N MET A 228 -10.36 -20.72 22.73
CA MET A 228 -10.62 -22.14 22.93
C MET A 228 -10.24 -22.52 24.36
N PRO A 229 -11.19 -23.00 25.21
CA PRO A 229 -10.82 -23.51 26.50
C PRO A 229 -9.88 -24.69 26.29
N SER A 230 -8.77 -24.69 27.02
CA SER A 230 -7.88 -25.85 27.15
C SER A 230 -8.75 -27.02 27.57
N SER A 231 -9.06 -27.92 26.64
CA SER A 231 -9.71 -29.20 26.95
C SER A 231 -8.67 -30.01 27.73
N ALA A 232 -8.84 -30.01 29.06
CA ALA A 232 -8.21 -30.98 29.92
C ALA A 232 -8.84 -32.36 29.72
#